data_fc18718cdfaa5f28af4e906f9f268473
#
_entry.id   fc18718cdfaa5f28af4e906f9f268473
#
_cell.length_a   1.000
_cell.length_b   1.000
_cell.length_c   1.000
_cell.angle_alpha   90.00
_cell.angle_beta   90.00
_cell.angle_gamma   90.00
#
_symmetry.space_group_name_H-M   'P 1'
#
loop_
_entity.id
_entity.type
_entity.pdbx_description
1 polymer ?
#
loop_
_entity_poly.entity_id
_entity_poly.type
_entity_poly.pdbx_seq_one_letter_code
_entity_poly.pdbx_strand_id
1 'polypeptide(L)'
;MSVSKDHIRNFSIIAHIDHGKSTLADRLLELTSSVAKRDMQEQILDDMDLERERGITIKAHAVKLDYTAKNGEVYEFNLIDTPGHVDFNYEVSRSLAACEGAILIVDASQGVEAQTLANTYLALDHDLDILPVINKIDLPAADPERVAHEVEDVIGIPCMDAPRVSAKTGQNVEEVLEYIVNEIKPPQGDDNKPLKALIFDSVYDSYRGVIVYVRIMDGKIKAGDTMRMMATGAEFTVVEVGYMRATSLEKADELCAGEVGYITASIKTVGDARVGDTVTLATNPAPEALPGYRKVNPMVFCGVYPADGADYENLRDALEKLQLNDASLSYEPETSGALGFGFRCGFLGLLHLEIIQERLEREYNLDLITTVPSVVYKIHMTDGTMVEIDNPTNYPDPAYIDYCEEPFANAYIYVPSDYVGTVMDMCQDRRGIFKDMKYITTDRVDIHYEMPLNEIIYDFFDDLKSRTRGYASFDYELTDYRKSDLCKVDVLLNGDIIDALSFIIHRDKAYARARRIAEQLKKHIPRHLFEIPIQVAIGGKVIARETVKALRKDVLAKCYGGDVTRKKKLLEKQKEGKKRMRQFGQVEVPQEAFLAVLKLSSDEDNSCTPPETE
;
A
#
# COMPACT_ATOMS: atom_id res chain seq x y z
N MET A 1 -32.27 20.81 -11.68
CA MET A 1 -31.78 22.20 -11.79
C MET A 1 -30.37 22.18 -11.26
N SER A 2 -29.40 22.69 -11.98
CA SER A 2 -28.03 22.82 -11.46
C SER A 2 -28.05 23.77 -10.27
N VAL A 3 -27.42 23.37 -9.18
CA VAL A 3 -27.24 24.22 -7.99
C VAL A 3 -26.28 25.36 -8.36
N SER A 4 -26.47 26.55 -7.81
CA SER A 4 -25.52 27.66 -8.03
C SER A 4 -24.12 27.23 -7.53
N LYS A 5 -23.05 27.62 -8.23
CA LYS A 5 -21.67 27.33 -7.80
C LYS A 5 -21.39 27.80 -6.36
N ASP A 6 -22.00 28.90 -5.94
CA ASP A 6 -21.83 29.40 -4.58
C ASP A 6 -22.29 28.40 -3.51
N HIS A 7 -23.15 27.45 -3.88
CA HIS A 7 -23.69 26.43 -3.01
C HIS A 7 -23.02 25.06 -3.21
N ILE A 8 -21.94 24.97 -3.99
CA ILE A 8 -21.15 23.73 -4.13
C ILE A 8 -20.00 23.75 -3.11
N ARG A 9 -19.74 22.60 -2.48
CA ARG A 9 -18.59 22.39 -1.60
C ARG A 9 -17.91 21.07 -1.95
N ASN A 10 -16.70 21.14 -2.47
CA ASN A 10 -15.88 19.96 -2.77
C ASN A 10 -14.84 19.79 -1.68
N PHE A 11 -14.89 18.70 -0.96
CA PHE A 11 -14.00 18.49 0.17
C PHE A 11 -13.63 17.02 0.33
N SER A 12 -12.51 16.79 0.97
CA SER A 12 -12.03 15.48 1.38
C SER A 12 -12.00 15.36 2.89
N ILE A 13 -11.97 14.13 3.38
CA ILE A 13 -11.72 13.82 4.79
C ILE A 13 -10.35 13.21 4.92
N ILE A 14 -9.46 13.87 5.66
CA ILE A 14 -8.11 13.42 5.96
C ILE A 14 -8.00 13.09 7.45
N ALA A 15 -7.38 11.99 7.78
CA ALA A 15 -7.23 11.52 9.14
C ALA A 15 -6.06 10.54 9.27
N HIS A 16 -5.58 10.37 10.50
CA HIS A 16 -4.77 9.19 10.82
C HIS A 16 -5.64 7.93 10.85
N ILE A 17 -5.01 6.76 10.71
CA ILE A 17 -5.68 5.46 10.83
C ILE A 17 -6.39 5.41 12.20
N ASP A 18 -7.57 4.84 12.24
CA ASP A 18 -8.41 4.71 13.44
C ASP A 18 -8.93 6.02 14.08
N HIS A 19 -8.68 7.22 13.54
CA HIS A 19 -9.26 8.46 14.04
C HIS A 19 -10.77 8.61 13.76
N GLY A 20 -11.36 7.69 12.97
CA GLY A 20 -12.80 7.60 12.73
C GLY A 20 -13.26 8.29 11.45
N LYS A 21 -12.42 8.31 10.42
CA LYS A 21 -12.70 8.85 9.08
C LYS A 21 -13.96 8.24 8.46
N SER A 22 -13.98 6.92 8.23
CA SER A 22 -15.11 6.22 7.61
C SER A 22 -16.39 6.32 8.46
N THR A 23 -16.26 6.31 9.81
CA THR A 23 -17.40 6.51 10.71
C THR A 23 -18.01 7.92 10.59
N LEU A 24 -17.18 8.96 10.42
CA LEU A 24 -17.70 10.31 10.19
C LEU A 24 -18.35 10.42 8.82
N ALA A 25 -17.75 9.86 7.78
CA ALA A 25 -18.32 9.80 6.43
C ALA A 25 -19.71 9.16 6.45
N ASP A 26 -19.88 8.01 7.12
CA ASP A 26 -21.20 7.35 7.31
C ASP A 26 -22.23 8.28 7.96
N ARG A 27 -21.84 9.04 8.99
CA ARG A 27 -22.73 10.00 9.65
C ARG A 27 -23.14 11.17 8.75
N LEU A 28 -22.21 11.67 7.92
CA LEU A 28 -22.55 12.70 6.93
C LEU A 28 -23.54 12.17 5.91
N LEU A 29 -23.38 10.92 5.44
CA LEU A 29 -24.34 10.24 4.56
C LEU A 29 -25.72 10.06 5.21
N GLU A 30 -25.76 9.69 6.47
CA GLU A 30 -27.01 9.53 7.23
C GLU A 30 -27.76 10.84 7.39
N LEU A 31 -27.06 11.91 7.83
CA LEU A 31 -27.64 13.24 8.08
C LEU A 31 -28.15 13.91 6.80
N THR A 32 -27.46 13.72 5.68
CA THR A 32 -27.91 14.22 4.36
C THR A 32 -28.97 13.34 3.72
N SER A 33 -29.41 12.25 4.39
CA SER A 33 -30.38 11.29 3.87
C SER A 33 -30.02 10.73 2.48
N SER A 34 -28.72 10.70 2.16
CA SER A 34 -28.20 10.22 0.88
C SER A 34 -28.36 8.69 0.72
N VAL A 35 -28.50 8.00 1.85
CA VAL A 35 -28.80 6.55 1.91
C VAL A 35 -30.02 6.32 2.79
N ALA A 36 -30.93 5.46 2.35
CA ALA A 36 -32.10 5.13 3.16
C ALA A 36 -31.65 4.38 4.43
N LYS A 37 -32.25 4.71 5.59
CA LYS A 37 -31.88 4.12 6.90
C LYS A 37 -31.84 2.57 6.91
N ARG A 38 -32.67 1.91 6.10
CA ARG A 38 -32.70 0.44 5.98
C ARG A 38 -31.51 -0.14 5.20
N ASP A 39 -30.88 0.67 4.36
CA ASP A 39 -29.79 0.28 3.46
C ASP A 39 -28.42 0.76 4.00
N MET A 40 -28.42 1.50 5.16
CA MET A 40 -27.21 1.90 5.86
C MET A 40 -26.48 0.68 6.42
N GLN A 41 -25.22 0.58 6.09
CA GLN A 41 -24.25 -0.39 6.63
C GLN A 41 -23.07 0.39 7.23
N GLU A 42 -22.33 -0.23 8.12
CA GLU A 42 -21.08 0.35 8.59
C GLU A 42 -20.05 0.41 7.45
N GLN A 43 -19.35 1.53 7.34
CA GLN A 43 -18.35 1.78 6.30
C GLN A 43 -18.91 1.63 4.88
N ILE A 44 -20.01 2.32 4.61
CA ILE A 44 -20.75 2.18 3.34
C ILE A 44 -19.97 2.65 2.12
N LEU A 45 -18.99 3.54 2.29
CA LEU A 45 -18.09 4.01 1.23
C LEU A 45 -16.93 3.05 0.98
N ASP A 46 -16.63 2.17 1.93
CA ASP A 46 -15.61 1.13 1.77
C ASP A 46 -16.23 -0.05 0.99
N ASP A 47 -16.16 0.00 -0.34
CA ASP A 47 -16.85 -0.96 -1.24
C ASP A 47 -16.19 -2.35 -1.24
N MET A 48 -14.90 -2.43 -0.93
CA MET A 48 -14.17 -3.69 -0.92
C MET A 48 -14.33 -4.41 0.43
N ASP A 49 -14.50 -5.72 0.40
CA ASP A 49 -14.51 -6.54 1.62
C ASP A 49 -13.19 -6.38 2.41
N LEU A 50 -12.07 -6.19 1.70
CA LEU A 50 -10.74 -5.96 2.27
C LEU A 50 -10.66 -4.65 3.06
N GLU A 51 -11.30 -3.58 2.61
CA GLU A 51 -11.36 -2.30 3.31
C GLU A 51 -12.07 -2.47 4.66
N ARG A 52 -13.21 -3.16 4.66
CA ARG A 52 -14.00 -3.44 5.87
C ARG A 52 -13.28 -4.37 6.84
N GLU A 53 -12.62 -5.42 6.34
CA GLU A 53 -11.88 -6.38 7.18
C GLU A 53 -10.66 -5.73 7.84
N ARG A 54 -9.96 -4.85 7.12
CA ARG A 54 -8.75 -4.18 7.61
C ARG A 54 -9.03 -2.85 8.31
N GLY A 55 -10.26 -2.32 8.20
CA GLY A 55 -10.66 -1.02 8.76
C GLY A 55 -9.95 0.19 8.13
N ILE A 56 -9.50 0.07 6.89
CA ILE A 56 -8.79 1.11 6.15
C ILE A 56 -9.44 1.34 4.79
N THR A 57 -9.55 2.59 4.38
CA THR A 57 -9.92 2.94 2.99
C THR A 57 -8.70 2.72 2.10
N ILE A 58 -8.88 1.93 1.05
CA ILE A 58 -7.83 1.61 0.06
C ILE A 58 -7.97 2.50 -1.16
N LYS A 59 -9.20 2.69 -1.64
CA LYS A 59 -9.50 3.46 -2.83
C LYS A 59 -10.31 4.72 -2.51
N ALA A 60 -10.00 5.81 -3.19
CA ALA A 60 -10.78 7.03 -3.05
C ALA A 60 -12.20 6.85 -3.62
N HIS A 61 -13.20 7.31 -2.88
CA HIS A 61 -14.60 7.33 -3.29
C HIS A 61 -15.13 8.75 -3.33
N ALA A 62 -15.75 9.15 -4.43
CA ALA A 62 -16.42 10.43 -4.55
C ALA A 62 -17.93 10.25 -4.47
N VAL A 63 -18.58 11.03 -3.62
CA VAL A 63 -20.05 10.95 -3.42
C VAL A 63 -20.65 12.34 -3.35
N LYS A 64 -21.72 12.55 -4.13
CA LYS A 64 -22.54 13.76 -4.09
C LYS A 64 -23.61 13.63 -3.02
N LEU A 65 -23.67 14.64 -2.12
CA LEU A 65 -24.65 14.77 -1.05
C LEU A 65 -25.42 16.07 -1.23
N ASP A 66 -26.70 16.07 -0.89
CA ASP A 66 -27.53 17.26 -0.87
C ASP A 66 -27.84 17.63 0.58
N TYR A 67 -27.42 18.80 1.03
CA TYR A 67 -27.61 19.27 2.40
C TYR A 67 -28.44 20.54 2.45
N THR A 68 -29.51 20.56 3.27
CA THR A 68 -30.27 21.77 3.56
C THR A 68 -29.71 22.41 4.84
N ALA A 69 -28.99 23.52 4.69
CA ALA A 69 -28.34 24.20 5.80
C ALA A 69 -29.34 24.94 6.69
N LYS A 70 -28.90 25.39 7.86
CA LYS A 70 -29.71 26.16 8.83
C LYS A 70 -30.22 27.46 8.27
N ASN A 71 -29.56 28.02 7.24
CA ASN A 71 -30.03 29.20 6.51
C ASN A 71 -31.24 28.94 5.60
N GLY A 72 -31.62 27.66 5.42
CA GLY A 72 -32.71 27.23 4.55
C GLY A 72 -32.32 27.02 3.09
N GLU A 73 -31.07 27.22 2.73
CA GLU A 73 -30.54 27.01 1.38
C GLU A 73 -30.05 25.56 1.21
N VAL A 74 -30.12 25.06 -0.02
CA VAL A 74 -29.65 23.70 -0.37
C VAL A 74 -28.24 23.83 -0.93
N TYR A 75 -27.33 23.07 -0.34
CA TYR A 75 -25.94 22.95 -0.75
C TYR A 75 -25.68 21.58 -1.38
N GLU A 76 -24.86 21.58 -2.39
CA GLU A 76 -24.31 20.38 -3.01
C GLU A 76 -22.92 20.11 -2.41
N PHE A 77 -22.77 18.99 -1.73
CA PHE A 77 -21.51 18.54 -1.17
C PHE A 77 -20.95 17.41 -2.03
N ASN A 78 -19.73 17.56 -2.48
CA ASN A 78 -18.98 16.51 -3.14
C ASN A 78 -17.91 16.04 -2.17
N LEU A 79 -18.22 14.97 -1.44
CA LEU A 79 -17.27 14.31 -0.53
C LEU A 79 -16.37 13.37 -1.34
N ILE A 80 -15.07 13.59 -1.26
CA ILE A 80 -14.06 12.68 -1.83
C ILE A 80 -13.36 12.01 -0.66
N ASP A 81 -13.75 10.76 -0.36
CA ASP A 81 -13.14 9.98 0.69
C ASP A 81 -11.75 9.48 0.25
N THR A 82 -10.74 9.60 1.11
CA THR A 82 -9.34 9.31 0.78
C THR A 82 -8.76 8.23 1.65
N PRO A 83 -7.80 7.43 1.15
CA PRO A 83 -7.01 6.54 2.01
C PRO A 83 -6.32 7.31 3.14
N GLY A 84 -6.10 6.63 4.27
CA GLY A 84 -5.38 7.21 5.41
C GLY A 84 -3.93 6.72 5.58
N HIS A 85 -3.49 5.75 4.78
CA HIS A 85 -2.19 5.09 4.94
C HIS A 85 -1.12 5.70 4.02
N VAL A 86 0.14 5.75 4.51
CA VAL A 86 1.29 6.34 3.79
C VAL A 86 1.52 5.75 2.40
N ASP A 87 1.32 4.45 2.21
CA ASP A 87 1.48 3.79 0.90
C ASP A 87 0.54 4.37 -0.17
N PHE A 88 -0.56 5.02 0.24
CA PHE A 88 -1.56 5.60 -0.65
C PHE A 88 -1.50 7.13 -0.75
N ASN A 89 -0.42 7.77 -0.29
CA ASN A 89 -0.26 9.23 -0.35
C ASN A 89 -0.48 9.80 -1.77
N TYR A 90 -0.18 9.02 -2.79
CA TYR A 90 -0.44 9.40 -4.18
C TYR A 90 -1.95 9.52 -4.48
N GLU A 91 -2.77 8.60 -3.98
CA GLU A 91 -4.23 8.66 -4.13
C GLU A 91 -4.83 9.80 -3.32
N VAL A 92 -4.29 10.03 -2.11
CA VAL A 92 -4.65 11.20 -1.30
C VAL A 92 -4.38 12.49 -2.06
N SER A 93 -3.18 12.69 -2.58
CA SER A 93 -2.82 13.89 -3.35
C SER A 93 -3.72 14.13 -4.56
N ARG A 94 -4.09 13.06 -5.29
CA ARG A 94 -5.01 13.17 -6.44
C ARG A 94 -6.41 13.62 -6.03
N SER A 95 -6.93 13.05 -4.97
CA SER A 95 -8.24 13.37 -4.45
C SER A 95 -8.30 14.80 -3.92
N LEU A 96 -7.25 15.23 -3.20
CA LEU A 96 -7.13 16.60 -2.70
C LEU A 96 -7.11 17.64 -3.83
N ALA A 97 -6.45 17.36 -4.96
CA ALA A 97 -6.43 18.27 -6.12
C ALA A 97 -7.81 18.52 -6.75
N ALA A 98 -8.81 17.69 -6.45
CA ALA A 98 -10.19 17.87 -6.89
C ALA A 98 -11.06 18.65 -5.89
N CYS A 99 -10.51 19.06 -4.75
CA CYS A 99 -11.21 19.70 -3.63
C CYS A 99 -10.84 21.17 -3.47
N GLU A 100 -11.69 21.93 -2.77
CA GLU A 100 -11.43 23.27 -2.24
C GLU A 100 -11.13 23.25 -0.73
N GLY A 101 -11.51 22.18 -0.02
CA GLY A 101 -11.25 22.05 1.41
C GLY A 101 -10.98 20.61 1.85
N ALA A 102 -10.43 20.49 3.04
CA ALA A 102 -10.18 19.21 3.69
C ALA A 102 -10.62 19.24 5.16
N ILE A 103 -11.37 18.24 5.59
CA ILE A 103 -11.73 18.04 7.00
C ILE A 103 -10.60 17.22 7.63
N LEU A 104 -9.91 17.80 8.60
CA LEU A 104 -8.86 17.13 9.36
C LEU A 104 -9.43 16.55 10.64
N ILE A 105 -9.59 15.23 10.69
CA ILE A 105 -10.09 14.54 11.89
C ILE A 105 -8.94 14.23 12.84
N VAL A 106 -9.06 14.65 14.09
CA VAL A 106 -8.11 14.35 15.16
C VAL A 106 -8.83 13.66 16.31
N ASP A 107 -8.28 12.55 16.81
CA ASP A 107 -8.82 11.83 17.95
C ASP A 107 -8.60 12.61 19.27
N ALA A 108 -9.67 12.85 20.03
CA ALA A 108 -9.63 13.58 21.28
C ALA A 108 -8.76 12.91 22.37
N SER A 109 -8.45 11.62 22.23
CA SER A 109 -7.62 10.87 23.17
C SER A 109 -6.16 10.77 22.74
N GLN A 110 -5.93 10.57 21.43
CA GLN A 110 -4.60 10.36 20.88
C GLN A 110 -3.88 11.66 20.49
N GLY A 111 -4.62 12.66 19.92
CA GLY A 111 -4.05 13.93 19.46
C GLY A 111 -3.43 13.83 18.06
N VAL A 112 -2.41 14.66 17.80
CA VAL A 112 -1.72 14.73 16.51
C VAL A 112 -0.78 13.54 16.35
N GLU A 113 -0.84 12.87 15.18
CA GLU A 113 0.00 11.73 14.83
C GLU A 113 0.70 11.95 13.47
N ALA A 114 1.65 11.06 13.08
CA ALA A 114 2.48 11.22 11.90
C ALA A 114 1.66 11.49 10.62
N GLN A 115 0.65 10.65 10.35
CA GLN A 115 -0.19 10.81 9.16
C GLN A 115 -1.09 12.05 9.23
N THR A 116 -1.43 12.53 10.43
CA THR A 116 -2.15 13.80 10.59
C THR A 116 -1.34 14.94 9.98
N LEU A 117 -0.04 14.99 10.26
CA LEU A 117 0.87 16.02 9.71
C LEU A 117 1.11 15.80 8.22
N ALA A 118 1.45 14.58 7.79
CA ALA A 118 1.72 14.27 6.39
C ALA A 118 0.53 14.65 5.49
N ASN A 119 -0.68 14.24 5.87
CA ASN A 119 -1.90 14.56 5.11
C ASN A 119 -2.22 16.06 5.15
N THR A 120 -1.94 16.74 6.26
CA THR A 120 -2.11 18.20 6.35
C THR A 120 -1.16 18.93 5.39
N TYR A 121 0.11 18.55 5.33
CA TYR A 121 1.05 19.14 4.38
C TYR A 121 0.64 18.90 2.93
N LEU A 122 0.16 17.68 2.60
CA LEU A 122 -0.38 17.41 1.27
C LEU A 122 -1.58 18.33 0.94
N ALA A 123 -2.46 18.59 1.90
CA ALA A 123 -3.59 19.50 1.70
C ALA A 123 -3.13 20.96 1.51
N LEU A 124 -2.11 21.39 2.26
CA LEU A 124 -1.50 22.73 2.11
C LEU A 124 -0.80 22.90 0.75
N ASP A 125 -0.14 21.86 0.25
CA ASP A 125 0.49 21.90 -1.09
C ASP A 125 -0.53 22.11 -2.22
N HIS A 126 -1.80 21.76 -1.98
CA HIS A 126 -2.92 21.99 -2.89
C HIS A 126 -3.72 23.28 -2.58
N ASP A 127 -3.26 24.13 -1.65
CA ASP A 127 -3.89 25.39 -1.24
C ASP A 127 -5.35 25.22 -0.74
N LEU A 128 -5.62 24.13 -0.01
CA LEU A 128 -6.94 23.80 0.51
C LEU A 128 -7.24 24.52 1.82
N ASP A 129 -8.52 24.88 2.03
CA ASP A 129 -9.01 25.30 3.35
C ASP A 129 -9.08 24.06 4.26
N ILE A 130 -8.27 24.03 5.33
CA ILE A 130 -8.21 22.88 6.25
C ILE A 130 -9.07 23.15 7.48
N LEU A 131 -10.05 22.28 7.70
CA LEU A 131 -11.04 22.38 8.78
C LEU A 131 -10.78 21.30 9.83
N PRO A 132 -10.19 21.61 10.99
CA PRO A 132 -10.00 20.63 12.04
C PRO A 132 -11.34 20.24 12.68
N VAL A 133 -11.48 18.94 13.01
CA VAL A 133 -12.62 18.37 13.73
C VAL A 133 -12.07 17.40 14.79
N ILE A 134 -12.42 17.63 16.06
CA ILE A 134 -11.98 16.79 17.17
C ILE A 134 -13.03 15.70 17.39
N ASN A 135 -12.66 14.44 17.11
CA ASN A 135 -13.55 13.28 17.18
C ASN A 135 -13.32 12.45 18.45
N LYS A 136 -14.23 11.52 18.69
CA LYS A 136 -14.22 10.54 19.80
C LYS A 136 -14.31 11.19 21.18
N ILE A 137 -15.06 12.29 21.33
CA ILE A 137 -15.30 12.95 22.62
C ILE A 137 -16.08 12.06 23.62
N ASP A 138 -16.63 10.94 23.17
CA ASP A 138 -17.33 9.95 23.97
C ASP A 138 -16.39 9.02 24.76
N LEU A 139 -15.10 9.04 24.46
CA LEU A 139 -14.13 8.19 25.15
C LEU A 139 -13.79 8.74 26.54
N PRO A 140 -13.61 7.88 27.57
CA PRO A 140 -13.24 8.33 28.91
C PRO A 140 -11.89 9.06 29.01
N ALA A 141 -10.98 8.79 28.06
CA ALA A 141 -9.65 9.40 27.97
C ALA A 141 -9.62 10.64 27.07
N ALA A 142 -10.77 11.08 26.54
CA ALA A 142 -10.85 12.22 25.65
C ALA A 142 -10.53 13.54 26.38
N ASP A 143 -9.63 14.32 25.80
CA ASP A 143 -9.30 15.69 26.25
C ASP A 143 -9.28 16.63 25.02
N PRO A 144 -10.47 17.08 24.59
CA PRO A 144 -10.59 17.91 23.38
C PRO A 144 -9.86 19.26 23.46
N GLU A 145 -9.73 19.84 24.67
CA GLU A 145 -9.03 21.12 24.85
C GLU A 145 -7.53 20.97 24.66
N ARG A 146 -6.95 19.94 25.28
CA ARG A 146 -5.54 19.60 25.09
C ARG A 146 -5.22 19.35 23.61
N VAL A 147 -6.06 18.57 22.94
CA VAL A 147 -5.87 18.24 21.52
C VAL A 147 -6.04 19.46 20.62
N ALA A 148 -6.97 20.39 20.93
CA ALA A 148 -7.10 21.63 20.20
C ALA A 148 -5.84 22.49 20.27
N HIS A 149 -5.25 22.64 21.48
CA HIS A 149 -3.97 23.33 21.65
C HIS A 149 -2.83 22.62 20.91
N GLU A 150 -2.78 21.28 20.97
CA GLU A 150 -1.77 20.49 20.26
C GLU A 150 -1.83 20.71 18.74
N VAL A 151 -3.03 20.77 18.16
CA VAL A 151 -3.22 21.07 16.73
C VAL A 151 -2.74 22.49 16.40
N GLU A 152 -3.06 23.50 17.22
CA GLU A 152 -2.59 24.87 17.01
C GLU A 152 -1.07 24.99 17.14
N ASP A 153 -0.46 24.35 18.14
CA ASP A 153 0.97 24.44 18.41
C ASP A 153 1.81 23.68 17.38
N VAL A 154 1.35 22.51 16.94
CA VAL A 154 2.13 21.59 16.08
C VAL A 154 1.87 21.86 14.59
N ILE A 155 0.60 22.08 14.22
CA ILE A 155 0.19 22.27 12.82
C ILE A 155 0.10 23.75 12.46
N GLY A 156 -0.25 24.60 13.42
CA GLY A 156 -0.40 26.04 13.21
C GLY A 156 -1.77 26.45 12.65
N ILE A 157 -2.77 25.57 12.73
CA ILE A 157 -4.15 25.84 12.25
C ILE A 157 -5.05 26.13 13.45
N PRO A 158 -5.88 27.21 13.43
CA PRO A 158 -6.84 27.50 14.51
C PRO A 158 -7.76 26.31 14.77
N CYS A 159 -7.84 25.86 16.03
CA CYS A 159 -8.58 24.65 16.41
C CYS A 159 -9.47 24.84 17.65
N MET A 160 -9.34 25.94 18.38
CA MET A 160 -10.09 26.15 19.63
C MET A 160 -11.61 26.17 19.42
N ASP A 161 -12.07 26.75 18.30
CA ASP A 161 -13.47 26.80 17.92
C ASP A 161 -13.93 25.64 17.02
N ALA A 162 -13.06 24.66 16.78
CA ALA A 162 -13.37 23.50 15.94
C ALA A 162 -14.50 22.64 16.52
N PRO A 163 -15.36 22.02 15.68
CA PRO A 163 -16.39 21.11 16.12
C PRO A 163 -15.81 19.94 16.94
N ARG A 164 -16.44 19.67 18.09
CA ARG A 164 -16.09 18.57 18.99
C ARG A 164 -17.17 17.51 18.89
N VAL A 165 -16.87 16.38 18.26
CA VAL A 165 -17.87 15.41 17.83
C VAL A 165 -17.59 14.00 18.34
N SER A 166 -18.63 13.17 18.35
CA SER A 166 -18.50 11.72 18.37
C SER A 166 -19.19 11.15 17.13
N ALA A 167 -18.40 10.76 16.13
CA ALA A 167 -18.92 10.10 14.94
C ALA A 167 -19.66 8.80 15.31
N LYS A 168 -19.17 8.06 16.33
CA LYS A 168 -19.78 6.83 16.80
C LYS A 168 -21.20 7.02 17.33
N THR A 169 -21.42 8.04 18.15
CA THR A 169 -22.73 8.30 18.77
C THR A 169 -23.60 9.26 17.96
N GLY A 170 -23.03 9.95 16.96
CA GLY A 170 -23.68 11.00 16.18
C GLY A 170 -23.73 12.35 16.88
N GLN A 171 -23.08 12.51 18.05
CA GLN A 171 -23.10 13.75 18.82
C GLN A 171 -22.38 14.86 18.07
N ASN A 172 -23.06 16.02 17.91
CA ASN A 172 -22.55 17.25 17.29
C ASN A 172 -22.13 17.14 15.81
N VAL A 173 -22.41 16.03 15.11
CA VAL A 173 -21.96 15.86 13.72
C VAL A 173 -22.63 16.84 12.76
N GLU A 174 -23.85 17.31 13.05
CA GLU A 174 -24.51 18.37 12.27
C GLU A 174 -23.72 19.69 12.27
N GLU A 175 -22.94 19.97 13.32
CA GLU A 175 -22.07 21.14 13.38
C GLU A 175 -20.97 21.10 12.32
N VAL A 176 -20.49 19.89 11.95
CA VAL A 176 -19.51 19.71 10.90
C VAL A 176 -20.08 20.11 9.53
N LEU A 177 -21.34 19.77 9.24
CA LEU A 177 -22.00 20.16 7.99
C LEU A 177 -22.14 21.67 7.87
N GLU A 178 -22.53 22.34 8.96
CA GLU A 178 -22.58 23.84 9.00
C GLU A 178 -21.18 24.45 8.91
N TYR A 179 -20.17 23.80 9.49
CA TYR A 179 -18.77 24.26 9.40
C TYR A 179 -18.27 24.21 7.95
N ILE A 180 -18.59 23.13 7.22
CA ILE A 180 -18.30 23.02 5.78
C ILE A 180 -18.98 24.13 4.97
N VAL A 181 -20.26 24.43 5.24
CA VAL A 181 -21.00 25.49 4.53
C VAL A 181 -20.33 26.85 4.70
N ASN A 182 -19.88 27.16 5.93
CA ASN A 182 -19.40 28.50 6.29
C ASN A 182 -17.92 28.72 5.93
N GLU A 183 -17.07 27.71 6.05
CA GLU A 183 -15.62 27.90 6.00
C GLU A 183 -15.00 27.42 4.65
N ILE A 184 -15.57 26.41 3.99
CA ILE A 184 -15.03 26.00 2.69
C ILE A 184 -15.51 26.94 1.60
N LYS A 185 -14.58 27.46 0.80
CA LYS A 185 -14.88 28.31 -0.33
C LYS A 185 -15.63 27.55 -1.44
N PRO A 186 -16.55 28.23 -2.14
CA PRO A 186 -17.17 27.64 -3.32
C PRO A 186 -16.13 27.47 -4.45
N PRO A 187 -16.33 26.47 -5.33
CA PRO A 187 -15.45 26.26 -6.46
C PRO A 187 -15.46 27.43 -7.43
N GLN A 188 -14.29 27.71 -7.98
CA GLN A 188 -14.15 28.70 -9.03
C GLN A 188 -14.31 28.04 -10.41
N GLY A 189 -14.43 28.84 -11.45
CA GLY A 189 -14.53 28.40 -12.84
C GLY A 189 -15.60 29.15 -13.64
N ASP A 190 -15.53 29.06 -14.97
CA ASP A 190 -16.47 29.73 -15.88
C ASP A 190 -17.00 28.74 -16.93
N ASP A 191 -18.32 28.55 -16.96
CA ASP A 191 -19.01 27.65 -17.89
C ASP A 191 -18.84 28.01 -19.37
N ASN A 192 -18.48 29.28 -19.65
CA ASN A 192 -18.33 29.78 -21.02
C ASN A 192 -16.92 29.61 -21.58
N LYS A 193 -15.95 29.21 -20.74
CA LYS A 193 -14.59 28.93 -21.18
C LYS A 193 -14.50 27.57 -21.88
N PRO A 194 -13.40 27.30 -22.62
CA PRO A 194 -13.10 25.95 -23.08
C PRO A 194 -13.05 24.95 -21.94
N LEU A 195 -13.58 23.75 -22.17
CA LEU A 195 -13.62 22.70 -21.14
C LEU A 195 -12.21 22.37 -20.66
N LYS A 196 -12.04 22.38 -19.36
CA LYS A 196 -10.91 21.80 -18.62
C LYS A 196 -11.46 20.95 -17.49
N ALA A 197 -11.37 19.63 -17.61
CA ALA A 197 -11.76 18.71 -16.57
C ALA A 197 -10.55 17.85 -16.15
N LEU A 198 -10.29 17.77 -14.86
CA LEU A 198 -9.23 16.97 -14.26
C LEU A 198 -9.73 15.55 -14.02
N ILE A 199 -9.06 14.55 -14.56
CA ILE A 199 -9.32 13.15 -14.20
C ILE A 199 -8.60 12.87 -12.88
N PHE A 200 -9.34 12.70 -11.79
CA PHE A 200 -8.74 12.36 -10.49
C PHE A 200 -8.75 10.86 -10.19
N ASP A 201 -9.67 10.09 -10.82
CA ASP A 201 -9.70 8.63 -10.72
C ASP A 201 -10.38 7.99 -11.95
N SER A 202 -10.26 6.68 -12.10
CA SER A 202 -10.96 5.90 -13.12
C SER A 202 -11.24 4.48 -12.65
N VAL A 203 -12.35 3.92 -13.14
CA VAL A 203 -12.78 2.55 -12.81
C VAL A 203 -13.17 1.84 -14.09
N TYR A 204 -12.79 0.59 -14.21
CA TYR A 204 -13.27 -0.27 -15.29
C TYR A 204 -14.54 -1.01 -14.86
N ASP A 205 -15.62 -0.79 -15.59
CA ASP A 205 -16.88 -1.52 -15.45
C ASP A 205 -17.07 -2.45 -16.65
N SER A 206 -17.40 -3.71 -16.41
CA SER A 206 -17.53 -4.73 -17.49
C SER A 206 -18.64 -4.42 -18.48
N TYR A 207 -19.63 -3.60 -18.13
CA TYR A 207 -20.77 -3.23 -18.98
C TYR A 207 -20.63 -1.86 -19.61
N ARG A 208 -20.03 -0.89 -18.90
CA ARG A 208 -19.91 0.51 -19.33
C ARG A 208 -18.55 0.85 -19.91
N GLY A 209 -17.56 -0.02 -19.78
CA GLY A 209 -16.16 0.23 -20.11
C GLY A 209 -15.47 1.09 -19.05
N VAL A 210 -14.53 1.94 -19.45
CA VAL A 210 -13.84 2.83 -18.52
C VAL A 210 -14.77 3.99 -18.15
N ILE A 211 -15.01 4.16 -16.86
CA ILE A 211 -15.66 5.30 -16.25
C ILE A 211 -14.56 6.20 -15.71
N VAL A 212 -14.49 7.45 -16.17
CA VAL A 212 -13.54 8.42 -15.63
C VAL A 212 -14.23 9.36 -14.66
N TYR A 213 -13.65 9.55 -13.49
CA TYR A 213 -14.12 10.50 -12.48
C TYR A 213 -13.40 11.83 -12.69
N VAL A 214 -14.18 12.88 -12.82
CA VAL A 214 -13.67 14.19 -13.22
C VAL A 214 -14.14 15.31 -12.29
N ARG A 215 -13.25 16.28 -12.14
CA ARG A 215 -13.55 17.60 -11.58
C ARG A 215 -13.56 18.62 -12.72
N ILE A 216 -14.69 19.25 -12.96
CA ILE A 216 -14.80 20.30 -13.98
C ILE A 216 -14.24 21.61 -13.44
N MET A 217 -13.11 22.05 -13.99
CA MET A 217 -12.47 23.31 -13.60
C MET A 217 -13.06 24.50 -14.36
N ASP A 218 -13.15 24.41 -15.68
CA ASP A 218 -13.76 25.41 -16.57
C ASP A 218 -14.60 24.71 -17.65
N GLY A 219 -15.59 25.42 -18.19
CA GLY A 219 -16.44 24.93 -19.27
C GLY A 219 -17.51 23.95 -18.79
N LYS A 220 -18.05 23.19 -19.72
CA LYS A 220 -19.05 22.15 -19.47
C LYS A 220 -18.99 21.03 -20.50
N ILE A 221 -19.54 19.87 -20.15
CA ILE A 221 -19.57 18.66 -20.97
C ILE A 221 -20.90 17.94 -20.82
N LYS A 222 -21.39 17.36 -21.92
CA LYS A 222 -22.63 16.59 -21.96
C LYS A 222 -22.54 15.37 -22.87
N ALA A 223 -23.50 14.50 -22.78
CA ALA A 223 -23.63 13.36 -23.67
C ALA A 223 -23.71 13.80 -25.14
N GLY A 224 -22.96 13.12 -26.03
CA GLY A 224 -22.83 13.41 -27.45
C GLY A 224 -21.68 14.34 -27.82
N ASP A 225 -21.03 14.98 -26.87
CA ASP A 225 -19.85 15.78 -27.10
C ASP A 225 -18.66 14.87 -27.49
N THR A 226 -17.72 15.39 -28.30
CA THR A 226 -16.45 14.71 -28.56
C THR A 226 -15.39 15.28 -27.62
N MET A 227 -15.00 14.49 -26.66
CA MET A 227 -13.91 14.84 -25.74
C MET A 227 -12.56 14.41 -26.29
N ARG A 228 -11.50 15.13 -25.86
CA ARG A 228 -10.11 14.81 -26.17
C ARG A 228 -9.30 14.74 -24.87
N MET A 229 -8.53 13.69 -24.72
CA MET A 229 -7.50 13.56 -23.70
C MET A 229 -6.28 14.38 -24.09
N MET A 230 -5.83 15.32 -23.26
CA MET A 230 -4.77 16.23 -23.68
C MET A 230 -3.37 15.58 -23.68
N ALA A 231 -3.11 14.61 -22.79
CA ALA A 231 -1.82 13.92 -22.72
C ALA A 231 -1.63 12.89 -23.86
N THR A 232 -2.68 12.15 -24.21
CA THR A 232 -2.60 11.09 -25.23
C THR A 232 -3.05 11.57 -26.61
N GLY A 233 -3.85 12.64 -26.68
CA GLY A 233 -4.49 13.13 -27.90
C GLY A 233 -5.67 12.26 -28.36
N ALA A 234 -6.04 11.23 -27.62
CA ALA A 234 -7.14 10.33 -27.96
C ALA A 234 -8.49 11.05 -27.87
N GLU A 235 -9.38 10.78 -28.83
CA GLU A 235 -10.71 11.39 -28.88
C GLU A 235 -11.80 10.33 -28.73
N PHE A 236 -12.81 10.66 -27.92
CA PHE A 236 -13.93 9.77 -27.64
C PHE A 236 -15.25 10.54 -27.62
N THR A 237 -16.31 9.90 -28.08
CA THR A 237 -17.66 10.44 -27.94
C THR A 237 -18.21 10.12 -26.56
N VAL A 238 -18.62 11.14 -25.83
CA VAL A 238 -19.25 11.01 -24.50
C VAL A 238 -20.59 10.28 -24.64
N VAL A 239 -20.73 9.18 -23.95
CA VAL A 239 -21.97 8.39 -23.93
C VAL A 239 -22.91 8.89 -22.83
N GLU A 240 -22.35 9.13 -21.63
CA GLU A 240 -23.11 9.54 -20.48
C GLU A 240 -22.24 10.38 -19.54
N VAL A 241 -22.86 11.35 -18.88
CA VAL A 241 -22.29 12.11 -17.77
C VAL A 241 -23.23 12.06 -16.57
N GLY A 242 -22.71 12.23 -15.37
CA GLY A 242 -23.56 12.22 -14.17
C GLY A 242 -22.77 12.33 -12.88
N TYR A 243 -23.46 12.07 -11.77
CA TYR A 243 -22.95 12.20 -10.41
C TYR A 243 -22.84 10.83 -9.74
N MET A 244 -21.86 10.68 -8.85
CA MET A 244 -21.71 9.50 -8.00
C MET A 244 -22.58 9.71 -6.75
N ARG A 245 -23.53 8.82 -6.50
CA ARG A 245 -24.25 8.66 -5.23
C ARG A 245 -23.63 7.52 -4.43
N ALA A 246 -23.91 7.43 -3.16
CA ALA A 246 -23.29 6.42 -2.28
C ALA A 246 -23.47 4.97 -2.78
N THR A 247 -24.55 4.64 -3.49
CA THR A 247 -24.84 3.28 -3.94
C THR A 247 -25.15 3.17 -5.44
N SER A 248 -25.06 4.27 -6.20
CA SER A 248 -25.45 4.28 -7.61
C SER A 248 -24.85 5.44 -8.37
N LEU A 249 -24.84 5.32 -9.71
CA LEU A 249 -24.52 6.42 -10.61
C LEU A 249 -25.81 7.10 -11.06
N GLU A 250 -25.92 8.41 -10.87
CA GLU A 250 -27.06 9.25 -11.25
C GLU A 250 -26.71 10.01 -12.52
N LYS A 251 -27.47 9.78 -13.59
CA LYS A 251 -27.28 10.44 -14.87
C LYS A 251 -27.66 11.92 -14.79
N ALA A 252 -26.83 12.78 -15.39
CA ALA A 252 -27.08 14.21 -15.56
C ALA A 252 -27.19 14.57 -17.05
N ASP A 253 -27.80 15.73 -17.32
CA ASP A 253 -27.87 16.27 -18.67
C ASP A 253 -26.52 16.85 -19.11
N GLU A 254 -25.84 17.55 -18.21
CA GLU A 254 -24.52 18.15 -18.40
C GLU A 254 -23.79 18.24 -17.04
N LEU A 255 -22.45 18.35 -17.08
CA LEU A 255 -21.61 18.72 -15.96
C LEU A 255 -21.01 20.10 -16.22
N CYS A 256 -21.08 20.99 -15.24
CA CYS A 256 -20.67 22.39 -15.30
C CYS A 256 -19.40 22.65 -14.47
N ALA A 257 -18.79 23.82 -14.69
CA ALA A 257 -17.63 24.24 -13.91
C ALA A 257 -17.95 24.27 -12.42
N GLY A 258 -17.09 23.64 -11.61
CA GLY A 258 -17.26 23.49 -10.18
C GLY A 258 -17.76 22.12 -9.75
N GLU A 259 -18.38 21.35 -10.61
CA GLU A 259 -18.96 20.06 -10.27
C GLU A 259 -17.95 18.91 -10.32
N VAL A 260 -18.20 17.90 -9.49
CA VAL A 260 -17.50 16.61 -9.50
C VAL A 260 -18.48 15.55 -10.04
N GLY A 261 -18.04 14.79 -11.03
CA GLY A 261 -18.92 13.81 -11.67
C GLY A 261 -18.15 12.72 -12.41
N TYR A 262 -18.88 11.93 -13.17
CA TYR A 262 -18.30 10.88 -14.02
C TYR A 262 -18.63 11.10 -15.49
N ILE A 263 -17.75 10.56 -16.34
CA ILE A 263 -17.93 10.49 -17.80
C ILE A 263 -17.74 9.05 -18.25
N THR A 264 -18.64 8.56 -19.10
CA THR A 264 -18.44 7.31 -19.85
C THR A 264 -18.32 7.60 -21.34
N ALA A 265 -17.37 7.01 -22.02
CA ALA A 265 -17.09 7.34 -23.43
C ALA A 265 -16.57 6.15 -24.26
N SER A 266 -17.01 4.94 -23.98
CA SER A 266 -16.62 3.72 -24.71
C SER A 266 -15.09 3.56 -24.88
N ILE A 267 -14.33 4.00 -23.88
CA ILE A 267 -12.88 3.87 -23.85
C ILE A 267 -12.56 2.39 -23.66
N LYS A 268 -11.82 1.80 -24.61
CA LYS A 268 -11.49 0.37 -24.58
C LYS A 268 -10.13 0.10 -23.97
N THR A 269 -9.22 1.05 -24.10
CA THR A 269 -7.83 0.94 -23.64
C THR A 269 -7.62 1.95 -22.52
N VAL A 270 -7.31 1.49 -21.34
CA VAL A 270 -7.12 2.36 -20.17
C VAL A 270 -5.87 3.24 -20.28
N GLY A 271 -4.87 2.79 -21.03
CA GLY A 271 -3.73 3.64 -21.38
C GLY A 271 -4.11 4.97 -22.05
N ASP A 272 -5.33 5.07 -22.60
CA ASP A 272 -5.85 6.28 -23.24
C ASP A 272 -6.48 7.27 -22.24
N ALA A 273 -6.93 6.81 -21.06
CA ALA A 273 -7.54 7.64 -20.02
C ALA A 273 -6.68 7.59 -18.75
N ARG A 274 -5.60 8.36 -18.75
CA ARG A 274 -4.67 8.40 -17.61
C ARG A 274 -5.21 9.30 -16.51
N VAL A 275 -5.13 8.82 -15.28
CA VAL A 275 -5.41 9.65 -14.11
C VAL A 275 -4.41 10.81 -14.06
N GLY A 276 -4.92 12.04 -13.82
CA GLY A 276 -4.15 13.27 -13.90
C GLY A 276 -4.13 13.94 -15.28
N ASP A 277 -4.73 13.30 -16.31
CA ASP A 277 -4.90 13.95 -17.60
C ASP A 277 -6.02 15.00 -17.57
N THR A 278 -5.96 15.90 -18.51
CA THR A 278 -6.99 16.93 -18.73
C THR A 278 -7.90 16.52 -19.88
N VAL A 279 -9.18 16.48 -19.61
CA VAL A 279 -10.21 16.33 -20.65
C VAL A 279 -10.62 17.71 -21.17
N THR A 280 -10.65 17.84 -22.52
CA THR A 280 -11.17 19.03 -23.21
C THR A 280 -12.12 18.63 -24.33
N LEU A 281 -12.84 19.59 -24.93
CA LEU A 281 -13.66 19.34 -26.10
C LEU A 281 -12.81 19.38 -27.37
N ALA A 282 -12.95 18.41 -28.27
CA ALA A 282 -12.24 18.39 -29.55
C ALA A 282 -12.63 19.57 -30.46
N THR A 283 -13.87 20.08 -30.33
CA THR A 283 -14.40 21.20 -31.10
C THR A 283 -13.91 22.56 -30.61
N ASN A 284 -13.57 22.68 -29.31
CA ASN A 284 -13.07 23.93 -28.69
C ASN A 284 -12.04 23.56 -27.62
N PRO A 285 -10.84 23.14 -28.01
CA PRO A 285 -9.84 22.63 -27.07
C PRO A 285 -9.29 23.76 -26.20
N ALA A 286 -9.04 23.43 -24.93
CA ALA A 286 -8.33 24.31 -24.02
C ALA A 286 -6.89 24.54 -24.50
N PRO A 287 -6.34 25.74 -24.33
CA PRO A 287 -4.99 26.09 -24.81
C PRO A 287 -3.89 25.38 -24.01
N GLU A 288 -4.14 25.05 -22.74
CA GLU A 288 -3.18 24.44 -21.84
C GLU A 288 -3.85 23.37 -20.99
N ALA A 289 -3.14 22.27 -20.75
CA ALA A 289 -3.56 21.23 -19.81
C ALA A 289 -3.44 21.75 -18.37
N LEU A 290 -4.22 21.16 -17.48
CA LEU A 290 -4.04 21.34 -16.03
C LEU A 290 -2.69 20.73 -15.59
N PRO A 291 -2.10 21.21 -14.51
CA PRO A 291 -0.96 20.52 -13.91
C PRO A 291 -1.34 19.07 -13.64
N GLY A 292 -0.68 18.15 -14.31
CA GLY A 292 -0.90 16.72 -14.10
C GLY A 292 -0.22 16.23 -12.83
N TYR A 293 -0.60 15.03 -12.40
CA TYR A 293 0.07 14.40 -11.26
C TYR A 293 1.49 13.95 -11.62
N ARG A 294 2.38 13.98 -10.65
CA ARG A 294 3.71 13.39 -10.80
C ARG A 294 3.55 11.88 -10.99
N LYS A 295 4.30 11.30 -11.93
CA LYS A 295 4.35 9.84 -12.07
C LYS A 295 4.97 9.26 -10.79
N VAL A 296 4.24 8.39 -10.12
CA VAL A 296 4.79 7.67 -8.97
C VAL A 296 5.61 6.49 -9.48
N ASN A 297 6.81 6.36 -8.96
CA ASN A 297 7.64 5.20 -9.24
C ASN A 297 7.41 4.16 -8.14
N PRO A 298 7.25 2.89 -8.50
CA PRO A 298 7.20 1.82 -7.52
C PRO A 298 8.46 1.81 -6.66
N MET A 299 8.30 1.47 -5.39
CA MET A 299 9.39 1.41 -4.42
C MET A 299 9.75 -0.01 -4.03
N VAL A 300 8.76 -0.91 -4.06
CA VAL A 300 8.87 -2.32 -3.68
C VAL A 300 8.60 -3.18 -4.89
N PHE A 301 9.47 -4.14 -5.15
CA PHE A 301 9.36 -5.05 -6.28
C PHE A 301 9.36 -6.49 -5.81
N CYS A 302 8.45 -7.31 -6.34
CA CYS A 302 8.51 -8.75 -6.16
C CYS A 302 8.04 -9.49 -7.41
N GLY A 303 8.48 -10.74 -7.58
CA GLY A 303 7.92 -11.63 -8.59
C GLY A 303 6.61 -12.23 -8.09
N VAL A 304 5.60 -12.25 -8.93
CA VAL A 304 4.29 -12.88 -8.69
C VAL A 304 4.10 -13.99 -9.69
N TYR A 305 3.94 -15.22 -9.19
CA TYR A 305 3.84 -16.42 -10.00
C TYR A 305 2.58 -17.19 -9.67
N PRO A 306 1.87 -17.76 -10.66
CA PRO A 306 0.77 -18.66 -10.37
C PRO A 306 1.32 -19.97 -9.79
N ALA A 307 0.62 -20.55 -8.82
CA ALA A 307 1.00 -21.85 -8.24
C ALA A 307 0.88 -22.97 -9.27
N ASP A 308 -0.11 -22.89 -10.19
CA ASP A 308 -0.22 -23.74 -11.38
C ASP A 308 0.20 -22.92 -12.61
N GLY A 309 1.22 -23.37 -13.34
CA GLY A 309 1.67 -22.70 -14.56
C GLY A 309 0.61 -22.57 -15.66
N ALA A 310 -0.48 -23.33 -15.61
CA ALA A 310 -1.62 -23.18 -16.51
C ALA A 310 -2.37 -21.87 -16.32
N ASP A 311 -2.29 -21.25 -15.13
CA ASP A 311 -2.94 -20.00 -14.79
C ASP A 311 -2.16 -18.73 -15.17
N TYR A 312 -1.04 -18.86 -15.89
CA TYR A 312 -0.24 -17.71 -16.32
C TYR A 312 -1.03 -16.66 -17.11
N GLU A 313 -1.85 -17.11 -18.06
CA GLU A 313 -2.69 -16.21 -18.86
C GLU A 313 -3.80 -15.56 -18.01
N ASN A 314 -4.38 -16.31 -17.06
CA ASN A 314 -5.37 -15.78 -16.13
C ASN A 314 -4.75 -14.70 -15.22
N LEU A 315 -3.51 -14.92 -14.75
CA LEU A 315 -2.78 -13.94 -13.95
C LEU A 315 -2.47 -12.68 -14.76
N ARG A 316 -2.04 -12.82 -16.03
CA ARG A 316 -1.82 -11.67 -16.91
C ARG A 316 -3.08 -10.82 -17.06
N ASP A 317 -4.21 -11.47 -17.37
CA ASP A 317 -5.49 -10.78 -17.58
C ASP A 317 -5.99 -10.12 -16.29
N ALA A 318 -5.73 -10.75 -15.12
CA ALA A 318 -6.06 -10.18 -13.82
C ALA A 318 -5.21 -8.95 -13.50
N LEU A 319 -3.89 -9.02 -13.69
CA LEU A 319 -2.98 -7.87 -13.52
C LEU A 319 -3.33 -6.72 -14.44
N GLU A 320 -3.66 -6.99 -15.71
CA GLU A 320 -4.12 -5.98 -16.66
C GLU A 320 -5.38 -5.27 -16.13
N LYS A 321 -6.38 -6.02 -15.66
CA LYS A 321 -7.60 -5.45 -15.08
C LYS A 321 -7.34 -4.66 -13.80
N LEU A 322 -6.47 -5.16 -12.90
CA LEU A 322 -6.10 -4.42 -11.69
C LEU A 322 -5.39 -3.10 -12.01
N GLN A 323 -4.45 -3.11 -12.96
CA GLN A 323 -3.74 -1.90 -13.39
C GLN A 323 -4.68 -0.83 -13.95
N LEU A 324 -5.86 -1.23 -14.47
CA LEU A 324 -6.90 -0.32 -14.92
C LEU A 324 -7.49 0.50 -13.76
N ASN A 325 -7.60 -0.13 -12.59
CA ASN A 325 -8.16 0.47 -11.39
C ASN A 325 -7.09 1.04 -10.46
N ASP A 326 -5.82 0.70 -10.72
CA ASP A 326 -4.68 1.11 -9.90
C ASP A 326 -3.49 1.48 -10.80
N ALA A 327 -3.39 2.77 -11.10
CA ALA A 327 -2.34 3.30 -11.98
C ALA A 327 -0.92 3.24 -11.37
N SER A 328 -0.80 2.91 -10.09
CA SER A 328 0.48 2.78 -9.40
C SER A 328 1.10 1.39 -9.55
N LEU A 329 0.28 0.37 -9.88
CA LEU A 329 0.74 -0.99 -10.15
C LEU A 329 1.50 -1.03 -11.48
N SER A 330 2.74 -1.50 -11.46
CA SER A 330 3.51 -1.83 -12.65
C SER A 330 3.83 -3.31 -12.68
N TYR A 331 3.84 -3.91 -13.87
CA TYR A 331 4.25 -5.30 -14.03
C TYR A 331 4.93 -5.55 -15.37
N GLU A 332 5.88 -6.47 -15.37
CA GLU A 332 6.61 -6.95 -16.54
C GLU A 332 6.72 -8.46 -16.52
N PRO A 333 6.70 -9.15 -17.68
CA PRO A 333 6.90 -10.60 -17.72
C PRO A 333 8.23 -11.00 -17.12
N GLU A 334 8.23 -12.02 -16.28
CA GLU A 334 9.41 -12.57 -15.63
C GLU A 334 9.41 -14.10 -15.74
N THR A 335 10.60 -14.70 -15.74
CA THR A 335 10.74 -16.15 -15.75
C THR A 335 11.70 -16.59 -14.64
N SER A 336 11.25 -17.50 -13.79
CA SER A 336 12.04 -18.14 -12.75
C SER A 336 12.36 -19.56 -13.14
N GLY A 337 13.59 -20.00 -12.88
CA GLY A 337 14.00 -21.40 -13.08
C GLY A 337 13.25 -22.37 -12.17
N ALA A 338 12.80 -21.88 -10.98
CA ALA A 338 12.08 -22.68 -10.00
C ALA A 338 10.56 -22.62 -10.14
N LEU A 339 10.00 -21.45 -10.50
CA LEU A 339 8.55 -21.18 -10.50
C LEU A 339 7.94 -21.10 -11.91
N GLY A 340 8.76 -21.06 -12.95
CA GLY A 340 8.29 -20.94 -14.33
C GLY A 340 7.99 -19.49 -14.73
N PHE A 341 6.91 -19.29 -15.49
CA PHE A 341 6.50 -17.97 -15.99
C PHE A 341 5.65 -17.23 -14.97
N GLY A 342 5.92 -15.95 -14.79
CA GLY A 342 5.22 -15.04 -13.89
C GLY A 342 5.45 -13.58 -14.29
N PHE A 343 5.28 -12.69 -13.34
CA PHE A 343 5.44 -11.24 -13.55
C PHE A 343 6.26 -10.62 -12.43
N ARG A 344 7.17 -9.73 -12.81
CA ARG A 344 7.82 -8.80 -11.90
C ARG A 344 6.90 -7.63 -11.68
N CYS A 345 6.38 -7.47 -10.47
CA CYS A 345 5.44 -6.42 -10.11
C CYS A 345 6.12 -5.37 -9.23
N GLY A 346 5.77 -4.10 -9.45
CA GLY A 346 6.20 -2.97 -8.65
C GLY A 346 5.03 -2.35 -7.90
N PHE A 347 5.23 -2.04 -6.62
CA PHE A 347 4.25 -1.57 -5.66
C PHE A 347 4.73 -0.31 -4.94
N LEU A 348 3.80 0.46 -4.38
CA LEU A 348 4.11 1.66 -3.58
C LEU A 348 4.74 1.31 -2.24
N GLY A 349 4.30 0.22 -1.61
CA GLY A 349 4.77 -0.27 -0.33
C GLY A 349 4.31 -1.69 -0.08
N LEU A 350 4.52 -2.21 1.13
CA LEU A 350 4.10 -3.57 1.50
C LEU A 350 2.60 -3.72 1.60
N LEU A 351 1.91 -2.77 2.21
CA LEU A 351 0.46 -2.83 2.31
C LEU A 351 -0.19 -2.85 0.93
N HIS A 352 0.34 -2.07 -0.02
CA HIS A 352 -0.10 -2.10 -1.41
C HIS A 352 0.13 -3.48 -2.03
N LEU A 353 1.31 -4.11 -1.82
CA LEU A 353 1.60 -5.47 -2.29
C LEU A 353 0.61 -6.49 -1.73
N GLU A 354 0.36 -6.46 -0.42
CA GLU A 354 -0.57 -7.39 0.24
C GLU A 354 -2.00 -7.25 -0.30
N ILE A 355 -2.46 -6.01 -0.49
CA ILE A 355 -3.79 -5.73 -1.04
C ILE A 355 -3.91 -6.27 -2.46
N ILE A 356 -2.94 -6.01 -3.34
CA ILE A 356 -2.96 -6.51 -4.71
C ILE A 356 -2.92 -8.04 -4.72
N GLN A 357 -2.10 -8.67 -3.87
CA GLN A 357 -2.06 -10.13 -3.75
C GLN A 357 -3.41 -10.68 -3.31
N GLU A 358 -4.01 -10.17 -2.23
CA GLU A 358 -5.32 -10.63 -1.76
C GLU A 358 -6.43 -10.39 -2.79
N ARG A 359 -6.39 -9.31 -3.54
CA ARG A 359 -7.33 -9.06 -4.63
C ARG A 359 -7.18 -10.08 -5.75
N LEU A 360 -5.95 -10.41 -6.17
CA LEU A 360 -5.70 -11.45 -7.17
C LEU A 360 -6.22 -12.81 -6.70
N GLU A 361 -6.03 -13.14 -5.42
CA GLU A 361 -6.50 -14.40 -4.84
C GLU A 361 -8.03 -14.45 -4.71
N ARG A 362 -8.67 -13.39 -4.22
CA ARG A 362 -10.11 -13.37 -3.91
C ARG A 362 -10.99 -13.02 -5.11
N GLU A 363 -10.64 -11.96 -5.87
CA GLU A 363 -11.48 -11.49 -6.98
C GLU A 363 -11.29 -12.33 -8.25
N TYR A 364 -10.08 -12.89 -8.45
CA TYR A 364 -9.73 -13.67 -9.65
C TYR A 364 -9.51 -15.15 -9.37
N ASN A 365 -9.62 -15.58 -8.10
CA ASN A 365 -9.47 -16.98 -7.67
C ASN A 365 -8.14 -17.60 -8.15
N LEU A 366 -7.03 -16.88 -7.98
CA LEU A 366 -5.69 -17.30 -8.34
C LEU A 366 -4.91 -17.72 -7.09
N ASP A 367 -4.28 -18.88 -7.13
CA ASP A 367 -3.30 -19.28 -6.12
C ASP A 367 -1.93 -18.74 -6.54
N LEU A 368 -1.31 -17.92 -5.69
CA LEU A 368 -0.10 -17.17 -6.02
C LEU A 368 1.09 -17.53 -5.14
N ILE A 369 2.27 -17.45 -5.73
CA ILE A 369 3.56 -17.50 -5.04
C ILE A 369 4.26 -16.18 -5.29
N THR A 370 4.56 -15.46 -4.21
CA THR A 370 5.32 -14.21 -4.27
C THR A 370 6.77 -14.45 -3.87
N THR A 371 7.70 -13.78 -4.52
CA THR A 371 9.12 -13.80 -4.13
C THR A 371 9.39 -12.80 -3.00
N VAL A 372 10.59 -12.85 -2.43
CA VAL A 372 11.00 -11.87 -1.41
C VAL A 372 10.94 -10.46 -1.99
N PRO A 373 10.22 -9.51 -1.36
CA PRO A 373 10.21 -8.12 -1.81
C PRO A 373 11.62 -7.54 -1.82
N SER A 374 11.90 -6.67 -2.79
CA SER A 374 13.19 -5.97 -2.89
C SER A 374 12.98 -4.52 -3.31
N VAL A 375 14.00 -3.69 -3.07
CA VAL A 375 14.06 -2.31 -3.55
C VAL A 375 14.93 -2.23 -4.80
N VAL A 376 14.95 -1.08 -5.47
CA VAL A 376 15.90 -0.83 -6.56
C VAL A 376 17.26 -0.48 -5.97
N TYR A 377 18.30 -1.20 -6.37
CA TYR A 377 19.69 -0.93 -6.02
C TYR A 377 20.43 -0.35 -7.22
N LYS A 378 21.37 0.55 -6.97
CA LYS A 378 22.29 1.07 -8.00
C LYS A 378 23.65 0.41 -7.84
N ILE A 379 24.07 -0.32 -8.86
CA ILE A 379 25.35 -1.03 -8.87
C ILE A 379 26.30 -0.31 -9.81
N HIS A 380 27.37 0.22 -9.26
CA HIS A 380 28.44 0.86 -10.02
C HIS A 380 29.50 -0.17 -10.39
N MET A 381 29.73 -0.33 -11.68
CA MET A 381 30.66 -1.31 -12.22
C MET A 381 32.06 -0.73 -12.37
N THR A 382 33.08 -1.59 -12.36
CA THR A 382 34.49 -1.19 -12.52
C THR A 382 34.81 -0.55 -13.87
N ASP A 383 33.94 -0.74 -14.88
CA ASP A 383 34.06 -0.09 -16.19
C ASP A 383 33.44 1.34 -16.22
N GLY A 384 32.90 1.81 -15.09
CA GLY A 384 32.26 3.12 -14.95
C GLY A 384 30.77 3.16 -15.34
N THR A 385 30.19 2.03 -15.74
CA THR A 385 28.74 1.94 -15.96
C THR A 385 27.97 1.80 -14.65
N MET A 386 26.73 2.27 -14.61
CA MET A 386 25.80 2.10 -13.50
C MET A 386 24.59 1.30 -13.98
N VAL A 387 24.21 0.27 -13.22
CA VAL A 387 23.06 -0.59 -13.49
C VAL A 387 22.10 -0.53 -12.33
N GLU A 388 20.82 -0.27 -12.61
CA GLU A 388 19.75 -0.37 -11.64
C GLU A 388 19.22 -1.80 -11.58
N ILE A 389 19.11 -2.35 -10.37
CA ILE A 389 18.71 -3.74 -10.13
C ILE A 389 17.61 -3.79 -9.09
N ASP A 390 16.48 -4.30 -9.48
CA ASP A 390 15.32 -4.59 -8.63
C ASP A 390 15.20 -6.11 -8.36
N ASN A 391 15.77 -6.95 -9.24
CA ASN A 391 15.74 -8.40 -9.17
C ASN A 391 17.10 -8.97 -8.78
N PRO A 392 17.20 -9.74 -7.67
CA PRO A 392 18.46 -10.37 -7.25
C PRO A 392 19.10 -11.29 -8.30
N THR A 393 18.32 -11.86 -9.23
CA THR A 393 18.85 -12.71 -10.31
C THR A 393 19.79 -11.96 -11.25
N ASN A 394 19.54 -10.66 -11.44
CA ASN A 394 20.31 -9.79 -12.31
C ASN A 394 21.56 -9.20 -11.63
N TYR A 395 21.85 -9.60 -10.38
CA TYR A 395 23.00 -9.08 -9.64
C TYR A 395 24.32 -9.48 -10.33
N PRO A 396 25.18 -8.50 -10.70
CA PRO A 396 26.42 -8.78 -11.43
C PRO A 396 27.40 -9.62 -10.62
N ASP A 397 28.37 -10.20 -11.32
CA ASP A 397 29.49 -10.87 -10.64
C ASP A 397 30.26 -9.85 -9.76
N PRO A 398 30.44 -10.15 -8.46
CA PRO A 398 31.13 -9.26 -7.52
C PRO A 398 32.51 -8.80 -7.97
N ALA A 399 33.18 -9.54 -8.87
CA ALA A 399 34.49 -9.16 -9.42
C ALA A 399 34.46 -7.90 -10.28
N TYR A 400 33.31 -7.54 -10.84
CA TYR A 400 33.13 -6.37 -11.69
C TYR A 400 32.42 -5.21 -11.00
N ILE A 401 32.06 -5.36 -9.72
CA ILE A 401 31.39 -4.31 -8.93
C ILE A 401 32.45 -3.43 -8.27
N ASP A 402 32.34 -2.11 -8.46
CA ASP A 402 33.13 -1.13 -7.73
C ASP A 402 32.49 -0.82 -6.37
N TYR A 403 31.21 -0.42 -6.38
CA TYR A 403 30.41 -0.24 -5.17
C TYR A 403 28.91 -0.32 -5.48
N CYS A 404 28.12 -0.51 -4.43
CA CYS A 404 26.66 -0.54 -4.49
C CYS A 404 26.07 0.64 -3.72
N GLU A 405 24.89 1.09 -4.16
CA GLU A 405 24.07 2.06 -3.44
C GLU A 405 22.69 1.49 -3.18
N GLU A 406 22.15 1.79 -2.00
CA GLU A 406 20.77 1.48 -1.62
C GLU A 406 19.99 2.76 -1.34
N PRO A 407 18.64 2.75 -1.57
CA PRO A 407 17.79 3.90 -1.26
C PRO A 407 17.65 4.07 0.25
N PHE A 408 17.72 5.33 0.70
CA PHE A 408 17.46 5.74 2.07
C PHE A 408 16.14 6.51 2.16
N ALA A 409 15.54 6.49 3.34
CA ALA A 409 14.36 7.25 3.68
C ALA A 409 14.54 8.00 5.00
N ASN A 410 13.95 9.20 5.10
CA ASN A 410 13.70 9.85 6.37
C ASN A 410 12.51 9.16 7.04
N ALA A 411 12.71 8.69 8.24
CA ALA A 411 11.72 8.03 9.07
C ALA A 411 11.30 8.99 10.20
N TYR A 412 10.01 9.26 10.30
CA TYR A 412 9.38 10.10 11.31
C TYR A 412 8.56 9.21 12.24
N ILE A 413 8.92 9.14 13.52
CA ILE A 413 8.33 8.24 14.48
C ILE A 413 7.78 9.02 15.65
N TYR A 414 6.45 9.02 15.80
CA TYR A 414 5.76 9.66 16.89
C TYR A 414 5.43 8.63 17.96
N VAL A 415 5.92 8.84 19.18
CA VAL A 415 5.84 7.82 20.23
C VAL A 415 5.73 8.47 21.61
N PRO A 416 5.02 7.83 22.59
CA PRO A 416 5.06 8.25 23.97
C PRO A 416 6.49 8.17 24.55
N SER A 417 6.85 9.11 25.42
CA SER A 417 8.19 9.24 26.01
C SER A 417 8.72 7.95 26.64
N ASP A 418 7.84 7.10 27.17
CA ASP A 418 8.20 5.82 27.79
C ASP A 418 8.81 4.81 26.82
N TYR A 419 8.51 4.92 25.53
CA TYR A 419 8.99 3.99 24.50
C TYR A 419 10.16 4.50 23.68
N VAL A 420 10.65 5.72 23.92
CA VAL A 420 11.75 6.34 23.15
C VAL A 420 12.97 5.43 23.09
N GLY A 421 13.41 4.88 24.24
CA GLY A 421 14.56 3.97 24.27
C GLY A 421 14.36 2.73 23.41
N THR A 422 13.19 2.10 23.48
CA THR A 422 12.85 0.90 22.68
C THR A 422 12.87 1.19 21.19
N VAL A 423 12.33 2.35 20.76
CA VAL A 423 12.31 2.77 19.36
C VAL A 423 13.72 3.10 18.87
N MET A 424 14.52 3.79 19.67
CA MET A 424 15.90 4.10 19.30
C MET A 424 16.75 2.84 19.12
N ASP A 425 16.64 1.85 20.03
CA ASP A 425 17.33 0.57 19.91
C ASP A 425 16.90 -0.16 18.62
N MET A 426 15.60 -0.17 18.33
CA MET A 426 15.06 -0.81 17.13
C MET A 426 15.56 -0.16 15.85
N CYS A 427 15.58 1.18 15.76
CA CYS A 427 16.11 1.91 14.62
C CYS A 427 17.62 1.67 14.44
N GLN A 428 18.36 1.63 15.54
CA GLN A 428 19.81 1.40 15.53
C GLN A 428 20.15 -0.03 15.07
N ASP A 429 19.38 -1.03 15.51
CA ASP A 429 19.51 -2.40 15.03
C ASP A 429 19.24 -2.52 13.53
N ARG A 430 18.41 -1.64 12.94
CA ARG A 430 18.08 -1.57 11.52
C ARG A 430 18.95 -0.56 10.74
N ARG A 431 20.16 -0.31 11.20
CA ARG A 431 21.14 0.60 10.56
C ARG A 431 20.66 2.05 10.43
N GLY A 432 19.69 2.46 11.26
CA GLY A 432 19.19 3.82 11.30
C GLY A 432 20.23 4.81 11.79
N ILE A 433 20.29 5.96 11.13
CA ILE A 433 21.14 7.09 11.48
C ILE A 433 20.28 8.12 12.20
N PHE A 434 20.49 8.30 13.49
CA PHE A 434 19.74 9.30 14.28
C PHE A 434 20.01 10.71 13.75
N LYS A 435 18.95 11.51 13.57
CA LYS A 435 19.02 12.89 13.12
C LYS A 435 18.63 13.88 14.20
N ASP A 436 17.42 13.76 14.69
CA ASP A 436 16.84 14.71 15.62
C ASP A 436 15.76 14.04 16.49
N MET A 437 15.44 14.66 17.61
CA MET A 437 14.37 14.26 18.50
C MET A 437 13.76 15.50 19.12
N LYS A 438 12.43 15.65 18.98
CA LYS A 438 11.70 16.79 19.52
C LYS A 438 10.57 16.33 20.43
N TYR A 439 10.46 16.95 21.60
CA TYR A 439 9.29 16.78 22.44
C TYR A 439 8.17 17.67 21.91
N ILE A 440 7.11 17.03 21.42
CA ILE A 440 5.90 17.73 20.96
C ILE A 440 5.10 18.17 22.18
N THR A 441 4.93 17.24 23.13
CA THR A 441 4.33 17.49 24.44
C THR A 441 5.22 16.88 25.52
N THR A 442 4.85 17.04 26.80
CA THR A 442 5.57 16.41 27.92
C THR A 442 5.64 14.88 27.78
N ASP A 443 4.66 14.27 27.14
CA ASP A 443 4.47 12.83 27.10
C ASP A 443 4.68 12.23 25.68
N ARG A 444 4.85 13.06 24.64
CA ARG A 444 5.04 12.62 23.25
C ARG A 444 6.28 13.19 22.60
N VAL A 445 6.95 12.34 21.84
CA VAL A 445 8.23 12.63 21.19
C VAL A 445 8.13 12.29 19.72
N ASP A 446 8.66 13.18 18.89
CA ASP A 446 8.92 12.98 17.48
C ASP A 446 10.40 12.63 17.31
N ILE A 447 10.69 11.46 16.73
CA ILE A 447 12.05 10.93 16.56
C ILE A 447 12.31 10.81 15.06
N HIS A 448 13.38 11.45 14.60
CA HIS A 448 13.79 11.42 13.20
C HIS A 448 15.01 10.54 12.98
N TYR A 449 14.90 9.59 12.07
CA TYR A 449 16.00 8.74 11.60
C TYR A 449 16.12 8.79 10.08
N GLU A 450 17.31 8.62 9.57
CA GLU A 450 17.53 8.18 8.19
C GLU A 450 17.79 6.67 8.19
N MET A 451 17.01 5.92 7.43
CA MET A 451 17.09 4.47 7.40
C MET A 451 17.15 3.94 5.97
N PRO A 452 17.87 2.84 5.74
CA PRO A 452 17.79 2.15 4.46
C PRO A 452 16.35 1.68 4.23
N LEU A 453 15.80 1.95 3.04
CA LEU A 453 14.41 1.59 2.72
C LEU A 453 14.16 0.09 2.89
N ASN A 454 15.14 -0.75 2.54
CA ASN A 454 15.04 -2.19 2.67
C ASN A 454 14.85 -2.66 4.13
N GLU A 455 15.32 -1.91 5.12
CA GLU A 455 15.12 -2.23 6.55
C GLU A 455 13.75 -1.74 7.07
N ILE A 456 13.09 -0.86 6.34
CA ILE A 456 11.74 -0.37 6.65
C ILE A 456 10.68 -1.32 6.09
N ILE A 457 10.87 -1.80 4.86
CA ILE A 457 9.86 -2.51 4.09
C ILE A 457 9.44 -3.85 4.73
N TYR A 458 10.33 -4.55 5.44
CA TYR A 458 10.02 -5.93 5.82
C TYR A 458 9.05 -6.06 7.00
N ASP A 459 9.28 -5.38 8.09
CA ASP A 459 8.55 -5.63 9.35
C ASP A 459 8.66 -4.48 10.34
N PHE A 460 9.23 -3.36 9.89
CA PHE A 460 9.49 -2.23 10.78
C PHE A 460 8.21 -1.72 11.43
N PHE A 461 7.13 -1.60 10.66
CA PHE A 461 5.86 -1.08 11.14
C PHE A 461 5.21 -2.01 12.17
N ASP A 462 5.21 -3.30 11.90
CA ASP A 462 4.62 -4.32 12.79
C ASP A 462 5.42 -4.44 14.09
N ASP A 463 6.75 -4.46 13.99
CA ASP A 463 7.65 -4.42 15.16
C ASP A 463 7.42 -3.15 15.98
N LEU A 464 7.32 -2.01 15.34
CA LEU A 464 7.09 -0.73 15.99
C LEU A 464 5.76 -0.74 16.76
N LYS A 465 4.69 -1.18 16.12
CA LYS A 465 3.36 -1.32 16.75
C LYS A 465 3.38 -2.31 17.90
N SER A 466 3.99 -3.47 17.71
CA SER A 466 4.09 -4.50 18.75
C SER A 466 4.86 -4.01 19.98
N ARG A 467 6.05 -3.44 19.79
CA ARG A 467 6.92 -2.98 20.88
C ARG A 467 6.39 -1.75 21.61
N THR A 468 5.56 -0.96 20.95
CA THR A 468 4.94 0.24 21.54
C THR A 468 3.47 0.03 21.92
N ARG A 469 2.96 -1.21 21.89
CA ARG A 469 1.56 -1.56 22.19
C ARG A 469 0.55 -0.78 21.32
N GLY A 470 0.91 -0.47 20.08
CA GLY A 470 0.08 0.28 19.14
C GLY A 470 0.13 1.80 19.30
N TYR A 471 0.91 2.34 20.25
CA TYR A 471 0.95 3.79 20.50
C TYR A 471 1.87 4.57 19.59
N ALA A 472 2.79 3.92 18.85
CA ALA A 472 3.65 4.62 17.90
C ALA A 472 2.98 4.76 16.56
N SER A 473 3.11 5.93 15.95
CA SER A 473 2.83 6.15 14.54
C SER A 473 4.13 6.38 13.75
N PHE A 474 4.10 6.05 12.47
CA PHE A 474 5.27 6.04 11.61
C PHE A 474 4.91 6.58 10.23
N ASP A 475 5.79 7.42 9.71
CA ASP A 475 5.77 7.88 8.34
C ASP A 475 7.19 7.91 7.79
N TYR A 476 7.35 7.85 6.46
CA TYR A 476 8.67 7.93 5.85
C TYR A 476 8.64 8.62 4.48
N GLU A 477 9.72 9.26 4.14
CA GLU A 477 9.94 9.93 2.88
C GLU A 477 11.25 9.49 2.25
N LEU A 478 11.21 9.09 0.96
CA LEU A 478 12.42 8.73 0.23
C LEU A 478 13.36 9.93 0.09
N THR A 479 14.65 9.69 0.28
CA THR A 479 15.68 10.72 0.12
C THR A 479 16.61 10.40 -1.05
N ASP A 480 17.79 9.94 -0.76
CA ASP A 480 18.88 9.71 -1.71
C ASP A 480 19.33 8.25 -1.71
N TYR A 481 20.17 7.93 -2.68
CA TYR A 481 20.89 6.66 -2.70
C TYR A 481 22.24 6.83 -2.00
N ARG A 482 22.61 5.85 -1.17
CA ARG A 482 23.90 5.89 -0.44
C ARG A 482 24.67 4.60 -0.62
N LYS A 483 25.99 4.78 -0.64
CA LYS A 483 26.93 3.66 -0.72
C LYS A 483 26.75 2.70 0.45
N SER A 484 26.66 1.41 0.12
CA SER A 484 26.44 0.33 1.09
C SER A 484 27.15 -0.94 0.69
N ASP A 485 27.58 -1.75 1.66
CA ASP A 485 28.22 -3.06 1.42
C ASP A 485 27.14 -4.13 1.26
N LEU A 486 26.60 -4.20 0.05
CA LEU A 486 25.53 -5.15 -0.30
C LEU A 486 26.12 -6.45 -0.86
N CYS A 487 25.43 -7.54 -0.63
CA CYS A 487 25.75 -8.82 -1.23
C CYS A 487 24.47 -9.58 -1.62
N LYS A 488 24.58 -10.32 -2.71
CA LYS A 488 23.55 -11.29 -3.11
C LYS A 488 23.69 -12.54 -2.25
N VAL A 489 22.58 -13.02 -1.74
CA VAL A 489 22.45 -14.27 -0.98
C VAL A 489 21.62 -15.24 -1.79
N ASP A 490 22.18 -16.39 -2.09
CA ASP A 490 21.52 -17.47 -2.82
C ASP A 490 21.11 -18.60 -1.87
N VAL A 491 19.88 -19.09 -2.04
CA VAL A 491 19.35 -20.24 -1.32
C VAL A 491 19.42 -21.48 -2.22
N LEU A 492 20.05 -22.55 -1.74
CA LEU A 492 20.22 -23.78 -2.48
C LEU A 492 19.51 -24.93 -1.78
N LEU A 493 18.71 -25.68 -2.52
CA LEU A 493 18.11 -26.94 -2.10
C LEU A 493 18.70 -28.10 -2.90
N ASN A 494 19.20 -29.07 -2.20
CA ASN A 494 19.88 -30.25 -2.81
C ASN A 494 21.05 -29.91 -3.76
N GLY A 495 21.55 -28.67 -3.72
CA GLY A 495 22.62 -28.15 -4.57
C GLY A 495 22.15 -27.23 -5.69
N ASP A 496 20.84 -27.15 -5.94
CA ASP A 496 20.24 -26.30 -6.97
C ASP A 496 19.83 -24.95 -6.34
N ILE A 497 20.14 -23.86 -7.03
CA ILE A 497 19.75 -22.50 -6.60
C ILE A 497 18.26 -22.33 -6.82
N ILE A 498 17.56 -21.84 -5.79
CA ILE A 498 16.18 -21.39 -5.88
C ILE A 498 16.19 -19.88 -6.02
N ASP A 499 16.14 -19.41 -7.26
CA ASP A 499 16.22 -17.99 -7.62
C ASP A 499 15.13 -17.14 -6.95
N ALA A 500 13.92 -17.68 -6.81
CA ALA A 500 12.80 -17.04 -6.14
C ALA A 500 13.02 -16.76 -4.63
N LEU A 501 13.99 -17.44 -4.00
CA LEU A 501 14.39 -17.23 -2.60
C LEU A 501 15.70 -16.45 -2.47
N SER A 502 16.32 -16.06 -3.58
CA SER A 502 17.53 -15.22 -3.56
C SER A 502 17.16 -13.77 -3.22
N PHE A 503 18.03 -13.08 -2.48
CA PHE A 503 17.80 -11.70 -2.07
C PHE A 503 19.11 -10.91 -1.95
N ILE A 504 19.01 -9.57 -1.96
CA ILE A 504 20.13 -8.66 -1.75
C ILE A 504 20.01 -8.07 -0.34
N ILE A 505 21.11 -8.06 0.41
CA ILE A 505 21.14 -7.60 1.80
C ILE A 505 22.51 -7.00 2.14
N HIS A 506 22.53 -6.15 3.17
CA HIS A 506 23.79 -5.68 3.75
C HIS A 506 24.59 -6.85 4.36
N ARG A 507 25.89 -6.88 4.10
CA ARG A 507 26.79 -7.99 4.46
C ARG A 507 26.74 -8.37 5.94
N ASP A 508 26.66 -7.38 6.84
CA ASP A 508 26.63 -7.62 8.29
C ASP A 508 25.36 -8.37 8.75
N LYS A 509 24.24 -8.20 8.04
CA LYS A 509 22.97 -8.86 8.36
C LYS A 509 22.81 -10.21 7.65
N ALA A 510 23.62 -10.49 6.65
CA ALA A 510 23.49 -11.65 5.77
C ALA A 510 23.55 -12.99 6.54
N TYR A 511 24.46 -13.13 7.51
CA TYR A 511 24.60 -14.38 8.26
C TYR A 511 23.38 -14.69 9.15
N ALA A 512 22.92 -13.71 9.90
CA ALA A 512 21.78 -13.89 10.80
C ALA A 512 20.51 -14.26 10.02
N ARG A 513 20.22 -13.53 8.93
CA ARG A 513 19.07 -13.80 8.06
C ARG A 513 19.18 -15.14 7.33
N ALA A 514 20.36 -15.47 6.80
CA ALA A 514 20.61 -16.76 6.14
C ALA A 514 20.32 -17.96 7.05
N ARG A 515 20.73 -17.87 8.33
CA ARG A 515 20.49 -18.92 9.32
C ARG A 515 18.99 -19.10 9.59
N ARG A 516 18.25 -18.02 9.79
CA ARG A 516 16.81 -18.07 10.02
C ARG A 516 16.06 -18.67 8.82
N ILE A 517 16.39 -18.24 7.60
CA ILE A 517 15.82 -18.81 6.37
C ILE A 517 16.06 -20.32 6.31
N ALA A 518 17.29 -20.78 6.57
CA ALA A 518 17.61 -22.21 6.54
C ALA A 518 16.82 -23.00 7.60
N GLU A 519 16.64 -22.44 8.80
CA GLU A 519 15.87 -23.06 9.90
C GLU A 519 14.37 -23.13 9.57
N GLN A 520 13.78 -22.09 8.98
CA GLN A 520 12.37 -22.09 8.58
C GLN A 520 12.12 -23.04 7.39
N LEU A 521 12.93 -22.99 6.36
CA LEU A 521 12.82 -23.94 5.25
C LEU A 521 12.88 -25.39 5.72
N LYS A 522 13.74 -25.70 6.71
CA LYS A 522 13.81 -27.03 7.31
C LYS A 522 12.52 -27.45 8.01
N LYS A 523 11.75 -26.51 8.57
CA LYS A 523 10.48 -26.82 9.23
C LYS A 523 9.37 -27.09 8.21
N HIS A 524 9.33 -26.32 7.12
CA HIS A 524 8.23 -26.35 6.15
C HIS A 524 8.46 -27.31 4.96
N ILE A 525 9.71 -27.63 4.63
CA ILE A 525 10.00 -28.62 3.58
C ILE A 525 9.69 -30.02 4.08
N PRO A 526 8.80 -30.77 3.42
CA PRO A 526 8.44 -32.13 3.82
C PRO A 526 9.63 -33.08 3.70
N ARG A 527 9.66 -34.11 4.55
CA ARG A 527 10.69 -35.15 4.51
C ARG A 527 10.49 -36.03 3.28
N HIS A 528 11.52 -36.16 2.48
CA HIS A 528 11.59 -37.08 1.34
C HIS A 528 12.29 -38.40 1.68
N LEU A 529 12.35 -39.33 0.70
CA LEU A 529 13.07 -40.60 0.86
C LEU A 529 14.61 -40.43 0.89
N PHE A 530 15.11 -39.23 0.60
CA PHE A 530 16.52 -38.84 0.67
C PHE A 530 16.70 -37.58 1.52
N GLU A 531 17.93 -37.30 1.90
CA GLU A 531 18.26 -36.07 2.66
C GLU A 531 18.29 -34.87 1.74
N ILE A 532 17.66 -33.77 2.15
CA ILE A 532 17.68 -32.52 1.44
C ILE A 532 18.58 -31.55 2.21
N PRO A 533 19.78 -31.25 1.72
CA PRO A 533 20.59 -30.18 2.27
C PRO A 533 20.00 -28.83 1.83
N ILE A 534 19.78 -27.95 2.79
CA ILE A 534 19.43 -26.55 2.61
C ILE A 534 20.72 -25.77 2.85
N GLN A 535 21.14 -25.00 1.88
CA GLN A 535 22.36 -24.19 1.97
C GLN A 535 22.05 -22.75 1.58
N VAL A 536 22.65 -21.82 2.29
CA VAL A 536 22.56 -20.39 1.97
C VAL A 536 23.98 -19.90 1.75
N ALA A 537 24.20 -19.25 0.61
CA ALA A 537 25.55 -18.91 0.15
C ALA A 537 25.66 -17.45 -0.33
N ILE A 538 26.85 -16.87 -0.21
CA ILE A 538 27.23 -15.58 -0.79
C ILE A 538 28.40 -15.87 -1.74
N GLY A 539 28.23 -15.53 -3.05
CA GLY A 539 29.29 -15.72 -4.05
C GLY A 539 29.84 -17.16 -4.07
N GLY A 540 28.97 -18.18 -3.90
CA GLY A 540 29.34 -19.59 -3.85
C GLY A 540 29.88 -20.10 -2.49
N LYS A 541 30.15 -19.21 -1.53
CA LYS A 541 30.57 -19.60 -0.17
C LYS A 541 29.35 -19.82 0.72
N VAL A 542 29.16 -21.06 1.19
CA VAL A 542 28.06 -21.40 2.11
C VAL A 542 28.28 -20.74 3.47
N ILE A 543 27.30 -19.91 3.91
CA ILE A 543 27.32 -19.19 5.19
C ILE A 543 26.36 -19.81 6.21
N ALA A 544 25.29 -20.50 5.77
CA ALA A 544 24.39 -21.25 6.63
C ALA A 544 24.01 -22.58 5.98
N ARG A 545 23.80 -23.60 6.80
CA ARG A 545 23.44 -24.95 6.33
C ARG A 545 22.53 -25.63 7.32
N GLU A 546 21.43 -26.18 6.80
CA GLU A 546 20.54 -27.08 7.50
C GLU A 546 20.26 -28.33 6.66
N THR A 547 19.64 -29.34 7.23
CA THR A 547 19.34 -30.58 6.51
C THR A 547 17.99 -31.13 6.93
N VAL A 548 17.09 -31.37 5.95
CA VAL A 548 15.87 -32.14 6.16
C VAL A 548 16.21 -33.60 6.11
N LYS A 549 16.03 -34.32 7.22
CA LYS A 549 16.37 -35.75 7.34
C LYS A 549 15.45 -36.60 6.47
N ALA A 550 16.02 -37.60 5.79
CA ALA A 550 15.25 -38.53 5.01
C ALA A 550 14.24 -39.34 5.84
N LEU A 551 13.10 -39.68 5.23
CA LEU A 551 12.18 -40.67 5.76
C LEU A 551 12.90 -42.01 5.92
N ARG A 552 12.82 -42.59 7.09
CA ARG A 552 13.48 -43.85 7.41
C ARG A 552 12.47 -44.99 7.28
N LYS A 553 12.55 -45.74 6.20
CA LYS A 553 11.80 -47.01 6.09
C LYS A 553 12.53 -48.05 6.88
N ASP A 554 11.87 -48.70 7.84
CA ASP A 554 12.46 -49.80 8.58
C ASP A 554 12.57 -51.06 7.69
N VAL A 555 13.71 -51.17 7.00
CA VAL A 555 13.99 -52.32 6.11
C VAL A 555 14.37 -53.56 6.91
N LEU A 556 14.60 -53.44 8.23
CA LEU A 556 14.99 -54.52 9.12
C LEU A 556 13.80 -55.17 9.83
N ALA A 557 12.61 -54.57 9.79
CA ALA A 557 11.39 -55.05 10.46
C ALA A 557 11.00 -56.49 10.11
N LYS A 558 11.37 -56.96 8.91
CA LYS A 558 11.13 -58.33 8.44
C LYS A 558 12.33 -59.26 8.62
N CYS A 559 13.42 -58.83 9.29
CA CYS A 559 14.61 -59.68 9.54
C CYS A 559 14.50 -60.34 10.90
N TYR A 560 13.89 -61.53 10.96
CA TYR A 560 13.91 -62.38 12.13
C TYR A 560 15.27 -63.09 12.24
N GLY A 561 15.93 -63.01 13.41
CA GLY A 561 17.16 -63.71 13.72
C GLY A 561 18.45 -62.91 13.55
N GLY A 562 19.56 -63.47 14.04
CA GLY A 562 20.86 -62.81 14.21
C GLY A 562 21.72 -62.64 12.96
N ASP A 563 21.18 -62.70 11.74
CA ASP A 563 21.96 -62.55 10.51
C ASP A 563 22.42 -61.09 10.31
N VAL A 564 23.58 -60.78 10.89
CA VAL A 564 24.23 -59.46 10.82
C VAL A 564 24.61 -59.08 9.38
N THR A 565 24.98 -60.07 8.57
CA THR A 565 25.43 -59.85 7.19
C THR A 565 24.28 -59.41 6.30
N ARG A 566 23.12 -60.04 6.44
CA ARG A 566 21.90 -59.67 5.71
C ARG A 566 21.39 -58.26 6.11
N LYS A 567 21.45 -57.94 7.42
CA LYS A 567 21.10 -56.61 7.95
C LYS A 567 22.00 -55.52 7.35
N LYS A 568 23.33 -55.73 7.34
CA LYS A 568 24.30 -54.82 6.70
C LYS A 568 24.01 -54.62 5.22
N LYS A 569 23.80 -55.70 4.46
CA LYS A 569 23.51 -55.65 3.04
C LYS A 569 22.22 -54.89 2.69
N LEU A 570 21.18 -55.05 3.51
CA LEU A 570 19.93 -54.31 3.35
C LEU A 570 20.10 -52.80 3.64
N LEU A 571 20.87 -52.43 4.67
CA LEU A 571 21.19 -51.05 4.98
C LEU A 571 22.06 -50.40 3.91
N GLU A 572 23.04 -51.14 3.33
CA GLU A 572 23.86 -50.67 2.21
C GLU A 572 23.01 -50.41 0.96
N LYS A 573 22.14 -51.38 0.57
CA LYS A 573 21.20 -51.18 -0.53
C LYS A 573 20.25 -49.97 -0.31
N GLN A 574 19.79 -49.76 0.93
CA GLN A 574 18.98 -48.58 1.26
C GLN A 574 19.79 -47.30 1.10
N LYS A 575 21.06 -47.28 1.53
CA LYS A 575 21.97 -46.14 1.38
C LYS A 575 22.26 -45.83 -0.09
N GLU A 576 22.53 -46.84 -0.91
CA GLU A 576 22.72 -46.68 -2.36
C GLU A 576 21.44 -46.19 -3.06
N GLY A 577 20.29 -46.78 -2.72
CA GLY A 577 19.00 -46.34 -3.25
C GLY A 577 18.70 -44.87 -2.94
N LYS A 578 18.97 -44.44 -1.70
CA LYS A 578 18.85 -43.02 -1.30
C LYS A 578 19.81 -42.11 -2.07
N LYS A 579 21.06 -42.56 -2.30
CA LYS A 579 22.04 -41.81 -3.08
C LYS A 579 21.62 -41.64 -4.54
N ARG A 580 21.04 -42.67 -5.16
CA ARG A 580 20.49 -42.60 -6.53
C ARG A 580 19.26 -41.67 -6.58
N MET A 581 18.32 -41.81 -5.64
CA MET A 581 17.13 -40.95 -5.58
C MET A 581 17.51 -39.48 -5.40
N ARG A 582 18.57 -39.17 -4.65
CA ARG A 582 19.08 -37.80 -4.51
C ARG A 582 19.61 -37.21 -5.82
N GLN A 583 20.17 -38.04 -6.71
CA GLN A 583 20.71 -37.60 -8.00
C GLN A 583 19.62 -37.24 -9.02
N PHE A 584 18.41 -37.79 -8.88
CA PHE A 584 17.31 -37.66 -9.83
C PHE A 584 16.05 -37.01 -9.22
N GLY A 585 16.02 -36.79 -7.90
CA GLY A 585 14.87 -36.25 -7.21
C GLY A 585 14.85 -34.73 -7.29
N GLN A 586 13.88 -34.17 -7.98
CA GLN A 586 13.52 -32.77 -7.84
C GLN A 586 12.86 -32.56 -6.47
N VAL A 587 13.20 -31.47 -5.81
CA VAL A 587 12.60 -31.07 -4.54
C VAL A 587 11.60 -30.00 -4.85
N GLU A 588 10.32 -30.33 -4.77
CA GLU A 588 9.26 -29.33 -4.81
C GLU A 588 9.29 -28.53 -3.51
N VAL A 589 9.29 -27.21 -3.63
CA VAL A 589 9.19 -26.28 -2.51
C VAL A 589 7.72 -25.95 -2.35
N PRO A 590 7.08 -26.33 -1.24
CA PRO A 590 5.67 -25.99 -1.03
C PRO A 590 5.50 -24.50 -0.85
N GLN A 591 4.35 -23.96 -1.24
CA GLN A 591 3.98 -22.55 -1.12
C GLN A 591 4.18 -22.03 0.32
N GLU A 592 3.84 -22.85 1.32
CA GLU A 592 4.03 -22.54 2.74
C GLU A 592 5.49 -22.23 3.10
N ALA A 593 6.45 -22.86 2.41
CA ALA A 593 7.88 -22.60 2.64
C ALA A 593 8.31 -21.22 2.11
N PHE A 594 7.75 -20.76 0.98
CA PHE A 594 7.96 -19.40 0.47
C PHE A 594 7.35 -18.38 1.44
N LEU A 595 6.11 -18.58 1.85
CA LEU A 595 5.43 -17.71 2.80
C LEU A 595 6.15 -17.64 4.16
N ALA A 596 6.70 -18.78 4.62
CA ALA A 596 7.47 -18.82 5.87
C ALA A 596 8.78 -18.03 5.80
N VAL A 597 9.40 -17.94 4.64
CA VAL A 597 10.59 -17.10 4.42
C VAL A 597 10.21 -15.61 4.39
N LEU A 598 9.04 -15.27 3.87
CA LEU A 598 8.53 -13.90 3.86
C LEU A 598 8.14 -13.42 5.27
N LYS A 599 7.51 -14.30 6.07
CA LYS A 599 7.07 -14.00 7.45
C LYS A 599 8.18 -14.06 8.51
N LEU A 600 9.43 -14.29 8.13
CA LEU A 600 10.59 -14.38 9.04
C LEU A 600 10.80 -13.14 9.91
N SER A 601 10.11 -12.10 9.60
CA SER A 601 10.20 -10.81 10.22
C SER A 601 9.23 -10.61 11.40
N SER A 602 8.11 -11.35 11.46
CA SER A 602 7.06 -11.12 12.46
C SER A 602 7.16 -11.95 13.75
N ASP A 603 8.08 -12.92 13.85
CA ASP A 603 8.10 -13.92 14.96
C ASP A 603 9.27 -13.73 15.97
N GLU A 604 9.87 -12.57 16.13
CA GLU A 604 11.12 -12.41 16.88
C GLU A 604 11.04 -12.46 18.40
N ASP A 605 9.90 -12.45 19.09
CA ASP A 605 9.91 -12.26 20.56
C ASP A 605 9.21 -13.33 21.42
N ASN A 606 8.86 -14.52 20.90
CA ASN A 606 8.23 -15.55 21.74
C ASN A 606 9.14 -16.73 22.17
N SER A 607 10.46 -16.66 22.01
CA SER A 607 11.35 -17.78 22.35
C SER A 607 12.55 -17.46 23.25
N CYS A 608 12.49 -16.40 24.03
CA CYS A 608 13.41 -16.20 25.17
C CYS A 608 12.72 -16.48 26.51
N THR A 609 12.31 -17.70 26.75
CA THR A 609 12.25 -18.23 28.12
C THR A 609 13.65 -18.71 28.50
N PRO A 610 14.27 -18.19 29.57
CA PRO A 610 15.51 -18.75 30.08
C PRO A 610 15.27 -20.19 30.53
N PRO A 611 16.24 -21.10 30.44
CA PRO A 611 16.10 -22.46 30.94
C PRO A 611 15.88 -22.39 32.42
N GLU A 612 14.78 -23.01 32.89
CA GLU A 612 14.57 -23.28 34.30
C GLU A 612 15.77 -24.10 34.83
N THR A 613 16.49 -23.51 35.74
CA THR A 613 17.53 -24.21 36.53
C THR A 613 16.85 -25.15 37.49
N GLU A 614 16.97 -26.48 37.26
CA GLU A 614 16.96 -27.48 38.31
C GLU A 614 18.35 -27.58 38.97
#